data_5ac76f91261c8aa96e1e5a94bda2ac80
#
_entry.id   5ac76f91261c8aa96e1e5a94bda2ac80
#
_cell.length_a   1.000
_cell.length_b   1.000
_cell.length_c   1.000
_cell.angle_alpha   90.00
_cell.angle_beta   90.00
_cell.angle_gamma   90.00
#
_symmetry.space_group_name_H-M   'P 1'
#
loop_
_entity.id
_entity.type
_entity.pdbx_description
1 polymer ?
#
loop_
_entity_poly.entity_id
_entity_poly.type
_entity_poly.pdbx_seq_one_letter_code
_entity_poly.pdbx_strand_id
1 'polypeptide(L)'
;MEFQLTKAKAEEASLLTSLIREIWNGMEQQEWFAPEEGENYIRQLIEQDKGVAWIATDTASEKIAGLFLIVYPGKDNPDNLGRDISLPEHELNLVAHMDTAVVHPSFRGYGLQRKLTAKAEEELRAAGYRYLLCTVHPDNCFSRINMEKAGYRCVKQVLKYGGLPRLILMKEV
;
A
#
# COMPACT_ATOMS: atom_id res chain seq x y z
N MET A 1 -17.22 -17.10 0.30
CA MET A 1 -15.75 -17.20 0.14
C MET A 1 -15.09 -16.86 1.46
N GLU A 2 -14.14 -17.66 1.86
CA GLU A 2 -13.33 -17.47 3.06
C GLU A 2 -11.88 -17.12 2.65
N PHE A 3 -11.27 -16.18 3.37
CA PHE A 3 -9.94 -15.68 3.05
C PHE A 3 -9.04 -15.74 4.28
N GLN A 4 -7.84 -16.26 4.07
CA GLN A 4 -6.78 -16.20 5.05
C GLN A 4 -5.89 -14.98 4.78
N LEU A 5 -5.58 -14.21 5.82
CA LEU A 5 -4.66 -13.08 5.74
C LEU A 5 -3.32 -13.46 6.35
N THR A 6 -2.26 -13.40 5.55
CA THR A 6 -0.91 -13.74 5.99
C THR A 6 0.11 -12.74 5.43
N LYS A 7 1.30 -12.72 6.02
CA LYS A 7 2.45 -12.01 5.43
C LYS A 7 3.07 -12.87 4.35
N ALA A 8 3.34 -12.26 3.21
CA ALA A 8 4.08 -12.90 2.14
C ALA A 8 5.54 -13.13 2.54
N LYS A 9 6.10 -14.23 2.04
CA LYS A 9 7.53 -14.52 2.11
C LYS A 9 8.25 -13.95 0.89
N ALA A 10 9.57 -13.80 0.99
CA ALA A 10 10.38 -13.30 -0.12
C ALA A 10 10.28 -14.17 -1.38
N GLU A 11 10.09 -15.49 -1.23
CA GLU A 11 9.90 -16.42 -2.33
C GLU A 11 8.62 -16.19 -3.14
N GLU A 12 7.63 -15.56 -2.53
CA GLU A 12 6.34 -15.23 -3.17
C GLU A 12 6.39 -13.91 -3.95
N ALA A 13 7.46 -13.13 -3.83
CA ALA A 13 7.57 -11.78 -4.39
C ALA A 13 7.31 -11.70 -5.90
N SER A 14 7.80 -12.67 -6.69
CA SER A 14 7.57 -12.69 -8.14
C SER A 14 6.10 -12.93 -8.49
N LEU A 15 5.38 -13.73 -7.71
CA LEU A 15 3.95 -13.94 -7.87
C LEU A 15 3.16 -12.67 -7.57
N LEU A 16 3.54 -11.95 -6.51
CA LEU A 16 2.91 -10.68 -6.14
C LEU A 16 3.17 -9.60 -7.19
N THR A 17 4.39 -9.50 -7.70
CA THR A 17 4.76 -8.58 -8.77
C THR A 17 3.95 -8.86 -10.04
N SER A 18 3.76 -10.13 -10.39
CA SER A 18 2.94 -10.54 -11.54
C SER A 18 1.49 -10.14 -11.37
N LEU A 19 0.91 -10.31 -10.17
CA LEU A 19 -0.46 -9.90 -9.87
C LEU A 19 -0.63 -8.39 -9.99
N ILE A 20 0.29 -7.60 -9.44
CA ILE A 20 0.26 -6.13 -9.56
C ILE A 20 0.30 -5.72 -11.03
N ARG A 21 1.21 -6.31 -11.80
CA ARG A 21 1.38 -6.01 -13.24
C ARG A 21 0.14 -6.38 -14.05
N GLU A 22 -0.46 -7.54 -13.79
CA GLU A 22 -1.71 -7.97 -14.42
C GLU A 22 -2.83 -6.96 -14.18
N ILE A 23 -3.01 -6.55 -12.92
CA ILE A 23 -4.06 -5.59 -12.55
C ILE A 23 -3.78 -4.22 -13.19
N TRP A 24 -2.54 -3.73 -13.15
CA TRP A 24 -2.15 -2.46 -13.75
C TRP A 24 -2.38 -2.44 -15.28
N ASN A 25 -1.99 -3.52 -15.97
CA ASN A 25 -2.19 -3.66 -17.41
C ASN A 25 -3.68 -3.67 -17.80
N GLY A 26 -4.55 -4.12 -16.92
CA GLY A 26 -6.00 -4.14 -17.11
C GLY A 26 -6.72 -2.83 -16.75
N MET A 27 -6.00 -1.82 -16.24
CA MET A 27 -6.60 -0.53 -15.89
C MET A 27 -6.74 0.37 -17.12
N GLU A 28 -7.88 1.05 -17.25
CA GLU A 28 -8.10 2.06 -18.27
C GLU A 28 -7.33 3.36 -17.98
N GLN A 29 -7.27 3.77 -16.70
CA GLN A 29 -6.53 4.95 -16.23
C GLN A 29 -5.27 4.50 -15.49
N GLN A 30 -4.26 4.12 -16.24
CA GLN A 30 -3.00 3.63 -15.65
C GLN A 30 -2.28 4.68 -14.80
N GLU A 31 -2.45 5.97 -15.10
CA GLU A 31 -1.89 7.08 -14.32
C GLU A 31 -2.44 7.19 -12.90
N TRP A 32 -3.56 6.52 -12.59
CA TRP A 32 -4.10 6.47 -11.23
C TRP A 32 -3.28 5.57 -10.29
N PHE A 33 -2.47 4.72 -10.86
CA PHE A 33 -1.63 3.78 -10.13
C PHE A 33 -0.20 3.84 -10.69
N ALA A 34 0.78 4.01 -9.83
CA ALA A 34 2.20 4.06 -10.20
C ALA A 34 2.94 2.97 -9.42
N PRO A 35 2.86 1.70 -9.86
CA PRO A 35 3.57 0.61 -9.18
C PRO A 35 5.08 0.73 -9.40
N GLU A 36 5.86 0.31 -8.43
CA GLU A 36 7.30 0.15 -8.60
C GLU A 36 7.59 -0.93 -9.64
N GLU A 37 8.44 -0.62 -10.60
CA GLU A 37 8.66 -1.46 -11.79
C GLU A 37 9.69 -2.58 -11.60
N GLY A 38 10.45 -2.57 -10.52
CA GLY A 38 11.52 -3.54 -10.30
C GLY A 38 11.02 -4.95 -10.01
N GLU A 39 11.48 -5.96 -10.78
CA GLU A 39 11.09 -7.37 -10.53
C GLU A 39 11.45 -7.87 -9.13
N ASN A 40 12.49 -7.30 -8.54
CA ASN A 40 12.98 -7.67 -7.23
C ASN A 40 12.54 -6.71 -6.11
N TYR A 41 11.73 -5.70 -6.42
CA TYR A 41 11.39 -4.66 -5.46
C TYR A 41 10.74 -5.21 -4.19
N ILE A 42 9.66 -6.00 -4.33
CA ILE A 42 8.97 -6.61 -3.19
C ILE A 42 9.89 -7.56 -2.42
N ARG A 43 10.69 -8.36 -3.13
CA ARG A 43 11.67 -9.27 -2.51
C ARG A 43 12.65 -8.50 -1.63
N GLN A 44 13.25 -7.45 -2.17
CA GLN A 44 14.23 -6.62 -1.45
C GLN A 44 13.60 -5.92 -0.24
N LEU A 45 12.36 -5.42 -0.36
CA LEU A 45 11.65 -4.84 0.77
C LEU A 45 11.51 -5.84 1.93
N ILE A 46 11.11 -7.07 1.63
CA ILE A 46 10.90 -8.11 2.64
C ILE A 46 12.25 -8.57 3.23
N GLU A 47 13.24 -8.88 2.39
CA GLU A 47 14.55 -9.38 2.82
C GLU A 47 15.37 -8.36 3.64
N GLN A 48 15.15 -7.06 3.40
CA GLN A 48 15.85 -5.97 4.08
C GLN A 48 15.05 -5.38 5.25
N ASP A 49 13.92 -5.97 5.61
CA ASP A 49 12.98 -5.44 6.63
C ASP A 49 12.56 -3.97 6.37
N LYS A 50 12.47 -3.59 5.08
CA LYS A 50 12.03 -2.25 4.65
C LYS A 50 10.56 -2.18 4.26
N GLY A 51 9.83 -3.26 4.45
CA GLY A 51 8.41 -3.34 4.16
C GLY A 51 7.85 -4.72 4.39
N VAL A 52 6.55 -4.84 4.22
CA VAL A 52 5.79 -6.08 4.33
C VAL A 52 4.70 -6.11 3.27
N ALA A 53 4.44 -7.27 2.72
CA ALA A 53 3.26 -7.51 1.89
C ALA A 53 2.27 -8.39 2.67
N TRP A 54 1.10 -7.85 2.97
CA TRP A 54 -0.03 -8.63 3.45
C TRP A 54 -0.76 -9.21 2.25
N ILE A 55 -1.07 -10.50 2.28
CA ILE A 55 -1.80 -11.21 1.23
C ILE A 55 -3.10 -11.79 1.78
N ALA A 56 -4.14 -11.75 0.95
CA ALA A 56 -5.40 -12.45 1.17
C ALA A 56 -5.46 -13.64 0.23
N THR A 57 -5.50 -14.85 0.74
CA THR A 57 -5.60 -16.09 -0.03
C THR A 57 -6.99 -16.67 0.13
N ASP A 58 -7.65 -16.99 -0.98
CA ASP A 58 -8.91 -17.74 -0.96
C ASP A 58 -8.64 -19.18 -0.52
N THR A 59 -9.27 -19.60 0.58
CA THR A 59 -9.02 -20.91 1.20
C THR A 59 -9.48 -22.08 0.35
N ALA A 60 -10.42 -21.87 -0.57
CA ALA A 60 -10.96 -22.92 -1.42
C ALA A 60 -10.10 -23.17 -2.66
N SER A 61 -9.58 -22.10 -3.29
CA SER A 61 -8.78 -22.19 -4.54
C SER A 61 -7.28 -22.05 -4.32
N GLU A 62 -6.85 -21.70 -3.12
CA GLU A 62 -5.46 -21.38 -2.76
C GLU A 62 -4.84 -20.23 -3.58
N LYS A 63 -5.69 -19.43 -4.25
CA LYS A 63 -5.25 -18.29 -5.06
C LYS A 63 -5.11 -17.03 -4.21
N ILE A 64 -4.09 -16.22 -4.53
CA ILE A 64 -3.96 -14.88 -3.97
C ILE A 64 -5.08 -14.01 -4.55
N ALA A 65 -5.99 -13.59 -3.68
CA ALA A 65 -7.14 -12.77 -4.00
C ALA A 65 -6.83 -11.26 -3.96
N GLY A 66 -5.82 -10.88 -3.20
CA GLY A 66 -5.36 -9.51 -3.10
C GLY A 66 -4.12 -9.38 -2.24
N LEU A 67 -3.48 -8.23 -2.34
CA LEU A 67 -2.31 -7.89 -1.53
C LEU A 67 -2.35 -6.44 -1.09
N PHE A 68 -1.61 -6.14 -0.04
CA PHE A 68 -1.34 -4.80 0.42
C PHE A 68 0.13 -4.67 0.81
N LEU A 69 0.87 -3.87 0.05
CA LEU A 69 2.27 -3.59 0.28
C LEU A 69 2.41 -2.37 1.19
N ILE A 70 3.16 -2.52 2.26
CA ILE A 70 3.52 -1.46 3.19
C ILE A 70 5.03 -1.24 3.09
N VAL A 71 5.47 0.00 3.03
CA VAL A 71 6.88 0.38 2.96
C VAL A 71 7.27 1.15 4.21
N TYR A 72 8.43 0.84 4.76
CA TYR A 72 9.06 1.53 5.87
C TYR A 72 10.17 2.44 5.32
N PRO A 73 9.87 3.71 4.98
CA PRO A 73 10.83 4.56 4.28
C PRO A 73 12.05 4.91 5.13
N GLY A 74 11.85 5.06 6.44
CA GLY A 74 12.88 5.55 7.33
C GLY A 74 13.19 7.04 7.12
N LYS A 75 13.96 7.62 8.03
CA LYS A 75 14.27 9.07 8.00
C LYS A 75 15.19 9.47 6.85
N ASP A 76 16.05 8.56 6.39
CA ASP A 76 17.08 8.91 5.38
C ASP A 76 16.55 8.81 3.94
N ASN A 77 15.36 8.28 3.75
CA ASN A 77 14.75 8.20 2.42
C ASN A 77 14.20 9.58 2.00
N PRO A 78 14.68 10.17 0.87
CA PRO A 78 14.17 11.44 0.37
C PRO A 78 12.69 11.39 -0.04
N ASP A 79 12.19 10.21 -0.39
CA ASP A 79 10.80 9.99 -0.81
C ASP A 79 9.84 9.69 0.36
N ASN A 80 10.32 9.81 1.61
CA ASN A 80 9.44 9.69 2.77
C ASN A 80 8.36 10.78 2.74
N LEU A 81 7.10 10.36 2.61
CA LEU A 81 5.94 11.26 2.53
C LEU A 81 5.79 12.18 3.74
N GLY A 82 6.37 11.82 4.88
CA GLY A 82 6.44 12.69 6.05
C GLY A 82 7.16 14.01 5.77
N ARG A 83 8.11 14.03 4.83
CA ARG A 83 8.81 15.24 4.38
C ARG A 83 7.88 16.17 3.61
N ASP A 84 7.01 15.62 2.77
CA ASP A 84 6.03 16.41 2.01
C ASP A 84 5.05 17.18 2.91
N ILE A 85 4.75 16.63 4.07
CA ILE A 85 3.85 17.24 5.06
C ILE A 85 4.59 17.93 6.21
N SER A 86 5.91 18.12 6.06
CA SER A 86 6.78 18.84 7.01
C SER A 86 6.81 18.24 8.42
N LEU A 87 6.78 16.92 8.53
CA LEU A 87 7.04 16.26 9.81
C LEU A 87 8.47 16.56 10.28
N PRO A 88 8.67 16.75 11.60
CA PRO A 88 10.01 16.89 12.15
C PRO A 88 10.89 15.68 11.85
N GLU A 89 12.20 15.89 11.65
CA GLU A 89 13.12 14.82 11.26
C GLU A 89 13.12 13.62 12.21
N HIS A 90 12.98 13.87 13.51
CA HIS A 90 12.94 12.81 14.53
C HIS A 90 11.65 11.96 14.47
N GLU A 91 10.60 12.41 13.78
CA GLU A 91 9.36 11.67 13.59
C GLU A 91 9.31 10.89 12.27
N LEU A 92 10.24 11.13 11.34
CA LEU A 92 10.25 10.45 10.03
C LEU A 92 10.39 8.92 10.12
N ASN A 93 11.03 8.39 11.17
CA ASN A 93 11.09 6.95 11.42
C ASN A 93 9.76 6.35 11.90
N LEU A 94 8.80 7.18 12.27
CA LEU A 94 7.46 6.76 12.71
C LEU A 94 6.45 6.72 11.55
N VAL A 95 6.92 6.95 10.32
CA VAL A 95 6.13 6.94 9.09
C VAL A 95 6.13 5.56 8.47
N ALA A 96 4.96 5.06 8.10
CA ALA A 96 4.79 3.93 7.20
C ALA A 96 4.01 4.37 5.96
N HIS A 97 4.43 3.95 4.78
CA HIS A 97 3.69 4.15 3.55
C HIS A 97 2.73 2.99 3.33
N MET A 98 1.45 3.29 3.23
CA MET A 98 0.39 2.38 2.81
C MET A 98 0.40 2.37 1.27
N ASP A 99 1.36 1.61 0.70
CA ASP A 99 1.90 1.85 -0.65
C ASP A 99 0.99 1.34 -1.77
N THR A 100 0.80 0.04 -1.85
CA THR A 100 0.10 -0.60 -2.97
C THR A 100 -0.96 -1.58 -2.48
N ALA A 101 -2.22 -1.29 -2.75
CA ALA A 101 -3.35 -2.17 -2.47
C ALA A 101 -3.99 -2.63 -3.78
N VAL A 102 -4.00 -3.93 -4.03
CA VAL A 102 -4.67 -4.51 -5.20
C VAL A 102 -5.54 -5.69 -4.81
N VAL A 103 -6.68 -5.83 -5.48
CA VAL A 103 -7.59 -6.96 -5.35
C VAL A 103 -7.89 -7.50 -6.75
N HIS A 104 -7.64 -8.78 -6.94
CA HIS A 104 -7.91 -9.45 -8.21
C HIS A 104 -9.40 -9.30 -8.57
N PRO A 105 -9.74 -9.01 -9.83
CA PRO A 105 -11.11 -8.74 -10.26
C PRO A 105 -12.14 -9.78 -9.82
N SER A 106 -11.78 -11.06 -9.88
CA SER A 106 -12.65 -12.19 -9.49
C SER A 106 -13.00 -12.22 -7.99
N PHE A 107 -12.25 -11.47 -7.16
CA PHE A 107 -12.43 -11.43 -5.70
C PHE A 107 -12.85 -10.05 -5.18
N ARG A 108 -13.30 -9.17 -6.07
CA ARG A 108 -13.88 -7.87 -5.67
C ARG A 108 -15.22 -8.05 -4.98
N GLY A 109 -15.61 -7.06 -4.18
CA GLY A 109 -16.88 -7.10 -3.43
C GLY A 109 -16.82 -7.79 -2.06
N TYR A 110 -15.73 -8.48 -1.72
CA TYR A 110 -15.57 -9.16 -0.42
C TYR A 110 -14.91 -8.30 0.66
N GLY A 111 -14.66 -7.03 0.38
CA GLY A 111 -14.06 -6.08 1.34
C GLY A 111 -12.59 -6.37 1.65
N LEU A 112 -11.86 -7.03 0.75
CA LEU A 112 -10.48 -7.47 1.00
C LEU A 112 -9.53 -6.30 1.25
N GLN A 113 -9.64 -5.22 0.49
CA GLN A 113 -8.82 -4.03 0.73
C GLN A 113 -8.99 -3.54 2.16
N ARG A 114 -10.22 -3.39 2.64
CA ARG A 114 -10.49 -2.95 4.02
C ARG A 114 -9.92 -3.91 5.06
N LYS A 115 -10.05 -5.23 4.83
CA LYS A 115 -9.52 -6.26 5.75
C LYS A 115 -7.99 -6.21 5.81
N LEU A 116 -7.33 -6.09 4.66
CA LEU A 116 -5.88 -5.98 4.56
C LEU A 116 -5.37 -4.68 5.21
N THR A 117 -6.05 -3.55 4.95
CA THR A 117 -5.72 -2.27 5.59
C THR A 117 -5.81 -2.37 7.11
N ALA A 118 -6.92 -2.91 7.63
CA ALA A 118 -7.12 -3.04 9.09
C ALA A 118 -6.04 -3.93 9.73
N LYS A 119 -5.65 -5.02 9.05
CA LYS A 119 -4.60 -5.93 9.55
C LYS A 119 -3.23 -5.25 9.56
N ALA A 120 -2.90 -4.51 8.51
CA ALA A 120 -1.66 -3.73 8.45
C ALA A 120 -1.62 -2.65 9.54
N GLU A 121 -2.70 -1.91 9.75
CA GLU A 121 -2.79 -0.87 10.79
C GLU A 121 -2.62 -1.43 12.21
N GLU A 122 -3.22 -2.58 12.50
CA GLU A 122 -3.07 -3.27 13.79
C GLU A 122 -1.59 -3.55 14.09
N GLU A 123 -0.87 -4.09 13.11
CA GLU A 123 0.54 -4.43 13.26
C GLU A 123 1.43 -3.19 13.34
N LEU A 124 1.20 -2.20 12.48
CA LEU A 124 1.98 -0.96 12.48
C LEU A 124 1.85 -0.22 13.81
N ARG A 125 0.63 -0.16 14.37
CA ARG A 125 0.41 0.41 15.69
C ARG A 125 1.19 -0.35 16.78
N ALA A 126 1.14 -1.68 16.75
CA ALA A 126 1.87 -2.51 17.70
C ALA A 126 3.39 -2.36 17.56
N ALA A 127 3.89 -2.11 16.34
CA ALA A 127 5.31 -1.87 16.06
C ALA A 127 5.78 -0.44 16.38
N GLY A 128 4.88 0.47 16.81
CA GLY A 128 5.22 1.82 17.22
C GLY A 128 5.20 2.86 16.10
N TYR A 129 4.70 2.53 14.91
CA TYR A 129 4.43 3.53 13.86
C TYR A 129 3.31 4.46 14.30
N ARG A 130 3.39 5.71 13.87
CA ARG A 130 2.44 6.76 14.27
C ARG A 130 1.71 7.37 13.08
N TYR A 131 2.41 7.55 11.96
CA TYR A 131 1.89 8.22 10.77
C TYR A 131 1.77 7.23 9.62
N LEU A 132 0.54 6.93 9.23
CA LEU A 132 0.26 6.08 8.07
C LEU A 132 -0.11 6.99 6.90
N LEU A 133 0.71 6.98 5.85
CA LEU A 133 0.61 7.88 4.71
C LEU A 133 0.45 7.09 3.41
N CYS A 134 -0.40 7.59 2.53
CA CYS A 134 -0.53 7.06 1.17
C CYS A 134 -0.77 8.19 0.17
N THR A 135 -0.58 7.87 -1.11
CA THR A 135 -0.93 8.77 -2.21
C THR A 135 -2.07 8.18 -3.03
N VAL A 136 -2.99 9.04 -3.46
CA VAL A 136 -4.12 8.68 -4.32
C VAL A 136 -4.24 9.71 -5.43
N HIS A 137 -4.51 9.27 -6.67
CA HIS A 137 -4.84 10.20 -7.75
C HIS A 137 -6.15 10.92 -7.42
N PRO A 138 -6.26 12.26 -7.63
CA PRO A 138 -7.45 13.03 -7.26
C PRO A 138 -8.76 12.49 -7.87
N ASP A 139 -8.70 11.97 -9.09
CA ASP A 139 -9.86 11.42 -9.81
C ASP A 139 -10.17 9.96 -9.45
N ASN A 140 -9.28 9.28 -8.73
CA ASN A 140 -9.54 7.93 -8.23
C ASN A 140 -10.44 7.96 -6.98
N CYS A 141 -11.70 8.34 -7.19
CA CYS A 141 -12.69 8.48 -6.11
C CYS A 141 -12.89 7.17 -5.34
N PHE A 142 -12.78 6.02 -6.00
CA PHE A 142 -12.96 4.72 -5.34
C PHE A 142 -11.88 4.49 -4.27
N SER A 143 -10.62 4.66 -4.62
CA SER A 143 -9.50 4.51 -3.68
C SER A 143 -9.58 5.56 -2.57
N ARG A 144 -9.86 6.82 -2.92
CA ARG A 144 -9.99 7.92 -1.95
C ARG A 144 -11.08 7.64 -0.93
N ILE A 145 -12.29 7.30 -1.37
CA ILE A 145 -13.44 7.01 -0.48
C ILE A 145 -13.13 5.82 0.44
N ASN A 146 -12.47 4.77 -0.06
CA ASN A 146 -12.10 3.63 0.75
C ASN A 146 -11.13 4.01 1.87
N MET A 147 -10.13 4.84 1.57
CA MET A 147 -9.17 5.30 2.58
C MET A 147 -9.81 6.29 3.56
N GLU A 148 -10.65 7.21 3.10
CA GLU A 148 -11.40 8.12 3.96
C GLU A 148 -12.32 7.36 4.94
N LYS A 149 -13.01 6.32 4.46
CA LYS A 149 -13.81 5.42 5.32
C LYS A 149 -12.97 4.65 6.33
N ALA A 150 -11.71 4.38 6.03
CA ALA A 150 -10.75 3.79 6.97
C ALA A 150 -10.17 4.80 7.97
N GLY A 151 -10.54 6.09 7.88
CA GLY A 151 -10.13 7.15 8.79
C GLY A 151 -8.95 7.99 8.31
N TYR A 152 -8.53 7.84 7.06
CA TYR A 152 -7.51 8.70 6.46
C TYR A 152 -8.14 10.02 6.03
N ARG A 153 -7.35 11.10 6.12
CA ARG A 153 -7.76 12.43 5.67
C ARG A 153 -6.74 12.99 4.68
N CYS A 154 -7.19 13.74 3.71
CA CYS A 154 -6.30 14.47 2.80
C CYS A 154 -5.60 15.60 3.56
N VAL A 155 -4.27 15.59 3.52
CA VAL A 155 -3.42 16.59 4.21
C VAL A 155 -2.66 17.47 3.23
N LYS A 156 -2.45 17.03 1.99
CA LYS A 156 -1.76 17.80 0.96
C LYS A 156 -2.08 17.29 -0.43
N GLN A 157 -1.99 18.19 -1.41
CA GLN A 157 -1.96 17.84 -2.84
C GLN A 157 -0.59 18.17 -3.39
N VAL A 158 0.00 17.24 -4.13
CA VAL A 158 1.36 17.34 -4.66
C VAL A 158 1.44 16.74 -6.07
N LEU A 159 2.57 16.99 -6.75
CA LEU A 159 2.96 16.26 -7.94
C LEU A 159 4.01 15.22 -7.56
N LYS A 160 3.80 13.97 -7.93
CA LYS A 160 4.68 12.83 -7.66
C LYS A 160 4.90 12.00 -8.92
N TYR A 161 5.82 11.06 -8.85
CA TYR A 161 6.02 10.05 -9.92
C TYR A 161 6.23 10.66 -11.32
N GLY A 162 7.05 11.71 -11.41
CA GLY A 162 7.32 12.38 -12.68
C GLY A 162 6.27 13.41 -13.08
N GLY A 163 5.57 14.01 -12.11
CA GLY A 163 4.62 15.12 -12.35
C GLY A 163 3.16 14.73 -12.33
N LEU A 164 2.83 13.53 -11.86
CA LEU A 164 1.44 13.09 -11.70
C LEU A 164 0.80 13.72 -10.45
N PRO A 165 -0.46 14.24 -10.56
CA PRO A 165 -1.16 14.78 -9.41
C PRO A 165 -1.47 13.69 -8.40
N ARG A 166 -1.26 13.99 -7.10
CA ARG A 166 -1.55 13.08 -5.99
C ARG A 166 -2.10 13.85 -4.79
N LEU A 167 -3.06 13.23 -4.13
CA LEU A 167 -3.45 13.59 -2.78
C LEU A 167 -2.61 12.77 -1.81
N ILE A 168 -2.03 13.40 -0.80
CA ILE A 168 -1.45 12.69 0.35
C ILE A 168 -2.54 12.55 1.38
N LEU A 169 -2.85 11.30 1.72
CA LEU A 169 -3.80 10.96 2.78
C LEU A 169 -3.01 10.45 4.00
N MET A 170 -3.46 10.81 5.18
CA MET A 170 -2.80 10.46 6.44
C MET A 170 -3.82 9.96 7.47
N LYS A 171 -3.38 8.99 8.25
CA LYS A 171 -4.02 8.55 9.51
C LYS A 171 -2.96 8.48 10.61
N GLU A 172 -3.24 9.07 11.74
CA GLU A 172 -2.45 8.87 12.97
C GLU A 172 -3.01 7.68 13.76
N VAL A 173 -2.11 6.84 14.24
CA VAL A 173 -2.47 5.62 14.98
C VAL A 173 -1.77 5.52 16.34
#